data_72ea8852193025188edfcbeca8c2b74a
#
_entry.id   72ea8852193025188edfcbeca8c2b74a
#
_cell.length_a   1.000
_cell.length_b   1.000
_cell.length_c   1.000
_cell.angle_alpha   90.00
_cell.angle_beta   90.00
_cell.angle_gamma   90.00
#
_symmetry.space_group_name_H-M   'P 1'
#
loop_
_entity.id
_entity.type
_entity.pdbx_description
1 polymer ?
#
loop_
_entity_poly.entity_id
_entity_poly.type
_entity_poly.pdbx_seq_one_letter_code
_entity_poly.pdbx_strand_id
1 'polypeptide(L)'
;MYKIMTPGPTQVAENVRRARSRECTNPDLDESFVEFYKETCEEISRLLHTDNETLILGGEGILGLEAACASMTEPGDRVLVLDNGIYGKGFADFVSMYGGCPELYSRDYRETLDVQELENFLKEHHNYKYATDRKSVV
;
A
#
# COMPACT_ATOMS: atom_id res chain seq x y z
N MET A 1 12.04 -25.55 17.25
CA MET A 1 12.01 -24.16 16.80
C MET A 1 10.59 -23.85 16.33
N TYR A 2 9.92 -22.86 16.91
CA TYR A 2 8.56 -22.47 16.48
C TYR A 2 8.60 -21.79 15.13
N LYS A 3 7.67 -22.12 14.25
CA LYS A 3 7.45 -21.42 12.98
C LYS A 3 6.37 -20.36 13.18
N ILE A 4 6.67 -19.13 12.76
CA ILE A 4 5.69 -18.05 12.76
C ILE A 4 4.88 -18.17 11.46
N MET A 5 3.56 -18.37 11.62
CA MET A 5 2.62 -18.57 10.50
C MET A 5 1.64 -17.40 10.34
N THR A 6 1.96 -16.26 10.94
CA THR A 6 1.17 -15.04 10.82
C THR A 6 1.52 -14.29 9.53
N PRO A 7 0.61 -13.52 8.94
CA PRO A 7 0.91 -12.65 7.79
C PRO A 7 1.89 -11.53 8.14
N GLY A 8 2.00 -11.17 9.40
CA GLY A 8 2.96 -10.23 9.99
C GLY A 8 2.77 -10.13 11.51
N PRO A 9 3.86 -9.93 12.26
CA PRO A 9 5.27 -10.06 11.90
C PRO A 9 5.63 -11.48 11.44
N THR A 10 6.56 -11.57 10.48
CA THR A 10 7.02 -12.84 9.93
C THR A 10 8.39 -13.23 10.47
N GLN A 11 8.76 -14.49 10.24
CA GLN A 11 10.07 -14.98 10.59
C GLN A 11 11.11 -14.42 9.62
N VAL A 12 12.17 -13.80 10.17
CA VAL A 12 13.24 -13.20 9.39
C VAL A 12 14.39 -14.19 9.24
N ALA A 13 14.83 -14.42 8.02
CA ALA A 13 15.97 -15.31 7.73
C ALA A 13 17.27 -14.77 8.35
N GLU A 14 18.18 -15.70 8.70
CA GLU A 14 19.43 -15.37 9.41
C GLU A 14 20.33 -14.40 8.63
N ASN A 15 20.44 -14.55 7.32
CA ASN A 15 21.20 -13.64 6.45
C ASN A 15 20.66 -12.22 6.49
N VAL A 16 19.33 -12.06 6.53
CA VAL A 16 18.67 -10.75 6.64
C VAL A 16 18.93 -10.13 8.02
N ARG A 17 18.83 -10.93 9.10
CA ARG A 17 19.16 -10.45 10.46
C ARG A 17 20.60 -9.97 10.55
N ARG A 18 21.54 -10.72 9.97
CA ARG A 18 22.95 -10.31 9.92
C ARG A 18 23.18 -9.04 9.12
N ALA A 19 22.49 -8.88 7.98
CA ALA A 19 22.58 -7.64 7.20
C ALA A 19 22.09 -6.42 7.99
N ARG A 20 20.99 -6.58 8.74
CA ARG A 20 20.43 -5.52 9.59
C ARG A 20 21.26 -5.16 10.81
N SER A 21 22.18 -6.03 11.25
CA SER A 21 23.08 -5.77 12.38
C SER A 21 24.42 -5.13 11.99
N ARG A 22 24.64 -4.84 10.71
CA ARG A 22 25.82 -4.12 10.27
C ARG A 22 25.74 -2.66 10.71
N GLU A 23 26.89 -2.12 11.03
CA GLU A 23 27.02 -0.68 11.24
C GLU A 23 26.58 0.05 9.97
N CYS A 24 25.80 1.10 10.14
CA CYS A 24 25.42 1.98 9.06
C CYS A 24 26.04 3.36 9.28
N THR A 25 26.20 4.08 8.20
CA THR A 25 26.66 5.46 8.18
C THR A 25 25.59 6.39 8.76
N ASN A 26 25.93 7.64 8.99
CA ASN A 26 24.94 8.66 9.35
C ASN A 26 24.16 9.07 8.07
N PRO A 27 22.89 8.68 7.93
CA PRO A 27 22.13 8.92 6.70
C PRO A 27 21.88 10.40 6.41
N ASP A 28 22.02 11.27 7.41
CA ASP A 28 21.76 12.71 7.26
C ASP A 28 22.98 13.48 6.76
N LEU A 29 24.20 12.92 6.91
CA LEU A 29 25.44 13.64 6.66
C LEU A 29 26.37 12.95 5.66
N ASP A 30 26.23 11.63 5.45
CA ASP A 30 27.14 10.87 4.61
C ASP A 30 26.74 10.88 3.13
N GLU A 31 27.54 11.50 2.29
CA GLU A 31 27.32 11.52 0.85
C GLU A 31 27.22 10.10 0.25
N SER A 32 27.99 9.15 0.76
CA SER A 32 27.93 7.75 0.34
C SER A 32 26.57 7.12 0.59
N PHE A 33 25.84 7.54 1.63
CA PHE A 33 24.49 7.07 1.86
C PHE A 33 23.50 7.69 0.86
N VAL A 34 23.67 8.95 0.49
CA VAL A 34 22.86 9.62 -0.54
C VAL A 34 22.95 8.88 -1.87
N GLU A 35 24.18 8.55 -2.29
CA GLU A 35 24.41 7.78 -3.52
C GLU A 35 23.76 6.39 -3.43
N PHE A 36 23.99 5.66 -2.34
CA PHE A 36 23.38 4.35 -2.11
C PHE A 36 21.85 4.39 -2.13
N TYR A 37 21.24 5.40 -1.49
CA TYR A 37 19.78 5.58 -1.48
C TYR A 37 19.25 5.83 -2.89
N LYS A 38 19.90 6.72 -3.64
CA LYS A 38 19.55 7.02 -5.01
C LYS A 38 19.60 5.78 -5.91
N GLU A 39 20.72 5.06 -5.89
CA GLU A 39 20.88 3.80 -6.65
C GLU A 39 19.78 2.80 -6.30
N THR A 40 19.45 2.65 -5.01
CA THR A 40 18.39 1.75 -4.56
C THR A 40 17.02 2.17 -5.10
N CYS A 41 16.69 3.45 -5.07
CA CYS A 41 15.44 3.97 -5.65
C CYS A 41 15.37 3.74 -7.16
N GLU A 42 16.47 3.97 -7.89
CA GLU A 42 16.58 3.70 -9.32
C GLU A 42 16.41 2.20 -9.65
N GLU A 43 16.96 1.30 -8.82
CA GLU A 43 16.76 -0.15 -8.97
C GLU A 43 15.29 -0.55 -8.78
N ILE A 44 14.60 0.05 -7.81
CA ILE A 44 13.17 -0.18 -7.60
C ILE A 44 12.36 0.35 -8.79
N SER A 45 12.66 1.55 -9.31
CA SER A 45 12.01 2.09 -10.51
C SER A 45 12.18 1.18 -11.72
N ARG A 46 13.39 0.63 -11.92
CA ARG A 46 13.63 -0.36 -12.97
C ARG A 46 12.81 -1.65 -12.78
N LEU A 47 12.72 -2.13 -11.53
CA LEU A 47 11.90 -3.32 -11.20
C LEU A 47 10.40 -3.08 -11.48
N LEU A 48 9.93 -1.88 -11.24
CA LEU A 48 8.54 -1.47 -11.48
C LEU A 48 8.26 -1.03 -12.93
N HIS A 49 9.28 -1.04 -13.80
CA HIS A 49 9.18 -0.58 -15.20
C HIS A 49 8.60 0.84 -15.32
N THR A 50 9.08 1.76 -14.50
CA THR A 50 8.64 3.16 -14.48
C THR A 50 9.81 4.13 -14.60
N ASP A 51 9.58 5.26 -15.28
CA ASP A 51 10.50 6.39 -15.34
C ASP A 51 10.23 7.43 -14.23
N ASN A 52 9.22 7.18 -13.40
CA ASN A 52 8.92 8.03 -12.25
C ASN A 52 9.94 7.81 -11.13
N GLU A 53 10.15 8.86 -10.33
CA GLU A 53 10.97 8.76 -9.14
C GLU A 53 10.32 7.85 -8.09
N THR A 54 11.12 6.95 -7.54
CA THR A 54 10.75 6.11 -6.41
C THR A 54 11.31 6.72 -5.13
N LEU A 55 10.49 6.76 -4.09
CA LEU A 55 10.89 7.18 -2.75
C LEU A 55 10.68 6.04 -1.77
N ILE A 56 11.66 5.82 -0.90
CA ILE A 56 11.55 4.85 0.19
C ILE A 56 11.19 5.62 1.46
N LEU A 57 9.95 5.45 1.92
CA LEU A 57 9.46 6.11 3.12
C LEU A 57 9.95 5.38 4.37
N GLY A 58 10.35 6.12 5.38
CA GLY A 58 10.78 5.59 6.68
C GLY A 58 9.58 5.19 7.56
N GLY A 59 8.95 4.06 7.24
CA GLY A 59 7.79 3.57 7.99
C GLY A 59 7.34 2.19 7.55
N GLU A 60 6.21 1.76 8.08
CA GLU A 60 5.55 0.51 7.66
C GLU A 60 4.80 0.70 6.34
N GLY A 61 4.44 -0.42 5.68
CA GLY A 61 3.71 -0.38 4.41
C GLY A 61 2.40 0.41 4.46
N ILE A 62 1.78 0.52 5.63
CA ILE A 62 0.57 1.34 5.83
C ILE A 62 0.82 2.83 5.55
N LEU A 63 2.01 3.34 5.87
CA LEU A 63 2.39 4.72 5.56
C LEU A 63 2.38 4.99 4.05
N GLY A 64 2.86 4.04 3.25
CA GLY A 64 2.81 4.16 1.79
C GLY A 64 1.38 4.16 1.24
N LEU A 65 0.50 3.35 1.83
CA LEU A 65 -0.91 3.30 1.44
C LEU A 65 -1.65 4.60 1.81
N GLU A 66 -1.38 5.13 3.00
CA GLU A 66 -1.91 6.42 3.44
C GLU A 66 -1.41 7.56 2.56
N ALA A 67 -0.09 7.58 2.27
CA ALA A 67 0.50 8.58 1.39
C ALA A 67 -0.12 8.58 -0.01
N ALA A 68 -0.42 7.40 -0.57
CA ALA A 68 -1.12 7.27 -1.84
C ALA A 68 -2.53 7.88 -1.76
N CYS A 69 -3.31 7.54 -0.72
CA CYS A 69 -4.63 8.13 -0.51
C CYS A 69 -4.56 9.65 -0.35
N ALA A 70 -3.64 10.15 0.47
CA ALA A 70 -3.43 11.58 0.69
C ALA A 70 -3.11 12.33 -0.60
N SER A 71 -2.29 11.72 -1.46
CA SER A 71 -1.86 12.35 -2.73
C SER A 71 -2.98 12.38 -3.79
N MET A 72 -3.95 11.47 -3.71
CA MET A 72 -4.99 11.32 -4.72
C MET A 72 -6.36 11.88 -4.30
N THR A 73 -6.53 12.20 -3.00
CA THR A 73 -7.83 12.61 -2.46
C THR A 73 -7.87 14.12 -2.22
N GLU A 74 -8.89 14.75 -2.78
CA GLU A 74 -9.30 16.12 -2.45
C GLU A 74 -10.66 16.12 -1.74
N PRO A 75 -10.98 17.15 -0.95
CA PRO A 75 -12.27 17.25 -0.29
C PRO A 75 -13.45 17.12 -1.27
N GLY A 76 -14.34 16.17 -0.98
CA GLY A 76 -15.51 15.87 -1.80
C GLY A 76 -15.32 14.85 -2.92
N ASP A 77 -14.09 14.37 -3.14
CA ASP A 77 -13.85 13.31 -4.13
C ASP A 77 -14.57 12.02 -3.75
N ARG A 78 -15.28 11.43 -4.69
CA ARG A 78 -15.89 10.10 -4.52
C ARG A 78 -14.84 9.04 -4.83
N VAL A 79 -14.70 8.08 -3.93
CA VAL A 79 -13.73 6.99 -4.04
C VAL A 79 -14.45 5.66 -3.82
N LEU A 80 -14.28 4.73 -4.76
CA LEU A 80 -14.77 3.37 -4.59
C LEU A 80 -13.77 2.57 -3.74
N VAL A 81 -14.25 1.96 -2.67
CA VAL A 81 -13.44 1.09 -1.80
C VAL A 81 -13.96 -0.33 -1.89
N LEU A 82 -13.16 -1.22 -2.48
CA LEU A 82 -13.48 -2.65 -2.52
C LEU A 82 -13.26 -3.26 -1.14
N ASP A 83 -14.36 -3.54 -0.45
CA ASP A 83 -14.38 -4.14 0.88
C ASP A 83 -14.32 -5.68 0.76
N ASN A 84 -13.13 -6.18 0.52
CA ASN A 84 -12.82 -7.61 0.44
C ASN A 84 -12.10 -8.13 1.69
N GLY A 85 -12.32 -7.49 2.82
CA GLY A 85 -11.78 -7.81 4.13
C GLY A 85 -11.37 -6.58 4.94
N ILE A 86 -10.97 -6.81 6.18
CA ILE A 86 -10.69 -5.72 7.16
C ILE A 86 -9.70 -4.68 6.63
N TYR A 87 -8.67 -5.09 5.89
CA TYR A 87 -7.68 -4.16 5.34
C TYR A 87 -8.19 -3.44 4.09
N GLY A 88 -9.02 -4.09 3.26
CA GLY A 88 -9.67 -3.44 2.12
C GLY A 88 -10.60 -2.35 2.60
N LYS A 89 -11.50 -2.69 3.52
CA LYS A 89 -12.42 -1.75 4.17
C LYS A 89 -11.72 -0.55 4.82
N GLY A 90 -10.56 -0.77 5.44
CA GLY A 90 -9.80 0.27 6.14
C GLY A 90 -9.37 1.44 5.26
N PHE A 91 -9.37 1.30 3.93
CA PHE A 91 -9.11 2.43 3.03
C PHE A 91 -10.18 3.51 3.10
N ALA A 92 -11.41 3.18 3.49
CA ALA A 92 -12.47 4.17 3.69
C ALA A 92 -12.11 5.21 4.76
N ASP A 93 -11.37 4.79 5.79
CA ASP A 93 -10.91 5.68 6.84
C ASP A 93 -9.87 6.68 6.31
N PHE A 94 -8.92 6.23 5.49
CA PHE A 94 -7.95 7.13 4.84
C PHE A 94 -8.63 8.12 3.91
N VAL A 95 -9.52 7.66 3.05
CA VAL A 95 -10.26 8.54 2.14
C VAL A 95 -11.03 9.61 2.93
N SER A 96 -11.71 9.21 4.01
CA SER A 96 -12.46 10.13 4.86
C SER A 96 -11.55 11.12 5.58
N MET A 97 -10.38 10.67 6.04
CA MET A 97 -9.39 11.51 6.75
C MET A 97 -8.92 12.68 5.88
N TYR A 98 -8.80 12.47 4.57
CA TYR A 98 -8.40 13.50 3.60
C TYR A 98 -9.59 14.21 2.94
N GLY A 99 -10.79 14.07 3.52
CA GLY A 99 -12.00 14.81 3.11
C GLY A 99 -12.73 14.21 1.92
N GLY A 100 -12.36 13.04 1.44
CA GLY A 100 -13.06 12.32 0.40
C GLY A 100 -14.34 11.63 0.92
N CYS A 101 -15.15 11.16 -0.02
CA CYS A 101 -16.39 10.45 0.20
C CYS A 101 -16.23 8.98 -0.24
N PRO A 102 -15.87 8.06 0.65
CA PRO A 102 -15.72 6.66 0.29
C PRO A 102 -17.09 6.00 0.08
N GLU A 103 -17.21 5.19 -0.97
CA GLU A 103 -18.31 4.28 -1.18
C GLU A 103 -17.81 2.85 -1.14
N LEU A 104 -18.38 2.05 -0.22
CA LEU A 104 -17.96 0.67 -0.02
C LEU A 104 -18.69 -0.27 -0.97
N TYR A 105 -17.93 -1.04 -1.74
CA TYR A 105 -18.45 -2.23 -2.42
C TYR A 105 -18.13 -3.44 -1.56
N SER A 106 -19.07 -3.84 -0.71
CA SER A 106 -18.91 -4.91 0.29
C SER A 106 -19.50 -6.23 -0.19
N ARG A 107 -18.79 -7.32 0.08
CA ARG A 107 -19.20 -8.70 -0.17
C ARG A 107 -18.96 -9.57 1.06
N ASP A 108 -19.49 -10.78 1.05
CA ASP A 108 -19.12 -11.79 2.06
C ASP A 108 -17.64 -12.14 1.87
N TYR A 109 -16.83 -12.01 2.93
CA TYR A 109 -15.38 -12.26 2.89
C TYR A 109 -15.01 -13.71 2.57
N ARG A 110 -15.98 -14.62 2.60
CA ARG A 110 -15.82 -16.02 2.18
C ARG A 110 -15.97 -16.23 0.68
N GLU A 111 -16.40 -15.21 -0.03
CA GLU A 111 -16.62 -15.23 -1.47
C GLU A 111 -15.52 -14.45 -2.19
N THR A 112 -15.21 -14.89 -3.40
CA THR A 112 -14.32 -14.12 -4.28
C THR A 112 -15.08 -12.95 -4.92
N LEU A 113 -14.37 -11.88 -5.25
CA LEU A 113 -14.93 -10.77 -5.99
C LEU A 113 -15.43 -11.28 -7.36
N ASP A 114 -16.71 -11.09 -7.65
CA ASP A 114 -17.29 -11.35 -8.97
C ASP A 114 -17.13 -10.11 -9.86
N VAL A 115 -16.35 -10.28 -10.92
CA VAL A 115 -16.03 -9.18 -11.85
C VAL A 115 -17.30 -8.70 -12.59
N GLN A 116 -18.22 -9.63 -12.94
CA GLN A 116 -19.44 -9.27 -13.64
C GLN A 116 -20.41 -8.47 -12.76
N GLU A 117 -20.51 -8.81 -11.50
CA GLU A 117 -21.32 -8.06 -10.54
C GLU A 117 -20.71 -6.68 -10.24
N LEU A 118 -19.38 -6.60 -10.11
CA LEU A 118 -18.69 -5.32 -9.97
C LEU A 118 -18.90 -4.44 -11.22
N GLU A 119 -18.83 -5.01 -12.42
CA GLU A 119 -19.12 -4.28 -13.66
C GLU A 119 -20.56 -3.74 -13.68
N ASN A 120 -21.54 -4.54 -13.25
CA ASN A 120 -22.92 -4.10 -13.18
C ASN A 120 -23.11 -2.99 -12.13
N PHE A 121 -22.47 -3.13 -10.98
CA PHE A 121 -22.46 -2.08 -9.94
C PHE A 121 -21.89 -0.76 -10.49
N LEU A 122 -20.78 -0.81 -11.22
CA LEU A 122 -20.14 0.38 -11.80
C LEU A 122 -20.97 1.05 -12.91
N LYS A 123 -21.89 0.34 -13.56
CA LYS A 123 -22.85 0.94 -14.52
C LYS A 123 -23.87 1.84 -13.84
N GLU A 124 -24.26 1.49 -12.62
CA GLU A 124 -25.23 2.24 -11.81
C GLU A 124 -24.55 3.27 -10.90
N HIS A 125 -23.35 2.94 -10.42
CA HIS A 125 -22.53 3.74 -9.51
C HIS A 125 -21.25 4.20 -10.23
N HIS A 126 -21.21 5.44 -10.63
CA HIS A 126 -20.11 6.00 -11.45
C HIS A 126 -19.62 7.34 -10.87
N ASN A 127 -18.68 7.97 -11.57
CA ASN A 127 -18.05 9.22 -11.15
C ASN A 127 -17.18 9.09 -9.91
N TYR A 128 -16.43 7.99 -9.82
CA TYR A 128 -15.33 7.87 -8.85
C TYR A 128 -14.05 8.47 -9.43
N LYS A 129 -13.30 9.17 -8.58
CA LYS A 129 -11.97 9.67 -8.96
C LYS A 129 -10.98 8.53 -9.10
N TYR A 130 -11.05 7.56 -8.18
CA TYR A 130 -10.27 6.32 -8.22
C TYR A 130 -10.98 5.22 -7.41
N ALA A 131 -10.43 4.01 -7.51
CA ALA A 131 -10.84 2.88 -6.68
C ALA A 131 -9.66 2.33 -5.91
N THR A 132 -9.93 1.80 -4.71
CA THR A 132 -8.93 1.06 -3.93
C THR A 132 -9.29 -0.41 -3.90
N ASP A 133 -8.31 -1.24 -4.21
CA ASP A 133 -8.39 -2.69 -4.05
C ASP A 133 -7.20 -3.17 -3.23
N ARG A 134 -7.47 -3.59 -2.01
CA ARG A 134 -6.48 -4.21 -1.14
C ARG A 134 -6.94 -5.57 -0.70
N LYS A 135 -6.29 -6.59 -1.21
CA LYS A 135 -6.55 -7.96 -0.81
C LYS A 135 -6.18 -8.17 0.67
N SER A 136 -7.17 -8.57 1.45
CA SER A 136 -6.92 -9.17 2.76
C SER A 136 -6.61 -10.64 2.55
N VAL A 137 -5.39 -11.04 2.89
CA VAL A 137 -5.05 -12.45 3.03
C VAL A 137 -5.27 -12.80 4.49
N VAL A 138 -6.28 -13.57 4.75
CA VAL A 138 -6.51 -14.21 6.05
C VAL A 138 -5.93 -15.62 5.99
#